data_6f2954ac2332cf10ad6f49d807e1b20d
#
_entry.id   6f2954ac2332cf10ad6f49d807e1b20d
#
_cell.length_a   1.000
_cell.length_b   1.000
_cell.length_c   1.000
_cell.angle_alpha   90.00
_cell.angle_beta   90.00
_cell.angle_gamma   90.00
#
_symmetry.space_group_name_H-M   'P 1'
#
loop_
_entity.id
_entity.type
_entity.pdbx_description
1 polymer ?
#
loop_
_entity_poly.entity_id
_entity_poly.type
_entity_poly.pdbx_seq_one_letter_code
_entity_poly.pdbx_strand_id
1 'polypeptide(L)'
;MEDPYKVIGVPRDADMDTVKQAYKKLVLKWHPDRNQDNPEAQVKIREINAAYDAIKNGTAQANPFAGQPYPGGFSNMQDIFRDFENMFGSGGFRQRVRNVQVQYNLTLEEAFQGKEAEITFKTPDGNVKTVKVKLPPGLDDGDSLRCAGQGFSLGTGLPVSDLIILISIRRHQQFIRRGPNLITMVEIDVFEAMAGMETSIQSIDGQTINVSIPPGTQPNSVLQTKGYGMNINGVRGDLMIQIKVNVPTFDQTQIEKIKEFKNQL
;
A
#
# COMPACT_ATOMS: atom_id res chain seq x y z
N MET A 1 -2.81 -52.16 12.93
CA MET A 1 -2.75 -50.69 12.77
C MET A 1 -2.53 -50.08 14.13
N GLU A 2 -1.59 -49.16 14.24
CA GLU A 2 -1.34 -48.50 15.52
C GLU A 2 -2.49 -47.52 15.83
N ASP A 3 -2.85 -47.48 17.12
CA ASP A 3 -3.88 -46.58 17.65
C ASP A 3 -3.49 -45.13 17.36
N PRO A 4 -4.35 -44.30 16.73
CA PRO A 4 -4.05 -42.90 16.42
C PRO A 4 -3.54 -42.09 17.61
N TYR A 5 -4.04 -42.34 18.80
CA TYR A 5 -3.57 -41.65 20.02
C TYR A 5 -2.14 -42.08 20.39
N LYS A 6 -1.78 -43.38 20.14
CA LYS A 6 -0.40 -43.85 20.34
C LYS A 6 0.57 -43.24 19.31
N VAL A 7 0.13 -43.09 18.07
CA VAL A 7 0.95 -42.45 17.01
C VAL A 7 1.26 -40.99 17.35
N ILE A 8 0.28 -40.27 17.88
CA ILE A 8 0.46 -38.88 18.35
C ILE A 8 1.23 -38.84 19.68
N GLY A 9 1.23 -39.91 20.45
CA GLY A 9 1.93 -40.01 21.75
C GLY A 9 1.17 -39.34 22.89
N VAL A 10 -0.16 -39.43 22.87
CA VAL A 10 -1.06 -38.90 23.89
C VAL A 10 -2.00 -40.02 24.41
N PRO A 11 -2.53 -39.89 25.64
CA PRO A 11 -3.52 -40.83 26.15
C PRO A 11 -4.86 -40.68 25.39
N ARG A 12 -5.70 -41.70 25.38
CA ARG A 12 -6.98 -41.73 24.64
C ARG A 12 -8.03 -40.71 25.15
N ASP A 13 -7.89 -40.29 26.38
CA ASP A 13 -8.73 -39.29 27.05
C ASP A 13 -8.18 -37.88 26.96
N ALA A 14 -7.11 -37.66 26.17
CA ALA A 14 -6.51 -36.35 25.97
C ALA A 14 -7.50 -35.40 25.27
N ASP A 15 -7.57 -34.18 25.74
CA ASP A 15 -8.33 -33.12 25.11
C ASP A 15 -7.73 -32.75 23.75
N MET A 16 -8.55 -32.13 22.88
CA MET A 16 -8.11 -31.74 21.52
C MET A 16 -6.95 -30.76 21.51
N ASP A 17 -6.79 -29.96 22.56
CA ASP A 17 -5.69 -29.02 22.64
C ASP A 17 -4.36 -29.72 22.95
N THR A 18 -4.38 -30.74 23.82
CA THR A 18 -3.24 -31.61 24.08
C THR A 18 -2.85 -32.41 22.84
N VAL A 19 -3.85 -32.95 22.11
CA VAL A 19 -3.63 -33.67 20.84
C VAL A 19 -2.97 -32.74 19.79
N LYS A 20 -3.47 -31.50 19.63
CA LYS A 20 -2.88 -30.52 18.73
C LYS A 20 -1.44 -30.15 19.09
N GLN A 21 -1.13 -29.99 20.38
CA GLN A 21 0.23 -29.70 20.82
C GLN A 21 1.20 -30.84 20.53
N ALA A 22 0.80 -32.07 20.79
CA ALA A 22 1.62 -33.24 20.52
C ALA A 22 1.84 -33.43 19.00
N TYR A 23 0.76 -33.32 18.20
CA TYR A 23 0.84 -33.34 16.74
C TYR A 23 1.84 -32.32 16.20
N LYS A 24 1.76 -31.06 16.63
CA LYS A 24 2.67 -30.02 16.21
C LYS A 24 4.13 -30.34 16.53
N LYS A 25 4.42 -30.85 17.72
CA LYS A 25 5.79 -31.28 18.11
C LYS A 25 6.33 -32.35 17.16
N LEU A 26 5.50 -33.35 16.82
CA LEU A 26 5.87 -34.42 15.93
C LEU A 26 6.11 -33.95 14.49
N VAL A 27 5.25 -33.06 13.97
CA VAL A 27 5.43 -32.46 12.63
C VAL A 27 6.74 -31.69 12.54
N LEU A 28 7.08 -30.89 13.57
CA LEU A 28 8.37 -30.18 13.63
C LEU A 28 9.58 -31.10 13.68
N LYS A 29 9.46 -32.21 14.42
CA LYS A 29 10.54 -33.19 14.56
C LYS A 29 10.81 -33.91 13.23
N TRP A 30 9.76 -34.25 12.47
CA TRP A 30 9.84 -35.00 11.24
C TRP A 30 9.66 -34.19 9.97
N HIS A 31 9.81 -32.84 10.07
CA HIS A 31 9.65 -31.93 8.91
C HIS A 31 10.64 -32.27 7.80
N PRO A 32 10.20 -32.32 6.51
CA PRO A 32 11.06 -32.63 5.39
C PRO A 32 12.27 -31.70 5.25
N ASP A 33 12.11 -30.39 5.52
CA ASP A 33 13.22 -29.43 5.45
C ASP A 33 14.31 -29.67 6.51
N ARG A 34 13.97 -30.31 7.63
CA ARG A 34 14.92 -30.65 8.68
C ARG A 34 15.47 -32.08 8.57
N ASN A 35 14.87 -32.89 7.72
CA ASN A 35 15.20 -34.32 7.52
C ASN A 35 15.26 -34.64 6.02
N GLN A 36 15.96 -33.78 5.23
CA GLN A 36 16.00 -33.90 3.76
C GLN A 36 16.55 -35.26 3.27
N ASP A 37 17.46 -35.83 4.01
CA ASP A 37 18.11 -37.09 3.63
C ASP A 37 17.54 -38.35 4.35
N ASN A 38 16.40 -38.20 5.09
CA ASN A 38 15.81 -39.32 5.84
C ASN A 38 14.49 -39.79 5.19
N PRO A 39 14.46 -40.93 4.47
CA PRO A 39 13.25 -41.45 3.85
C PRO A 39 12.17 -41.84 4.88
N GLU A 40 12.55 -42.19 6.11
CA GLU A 40 11.61 -42.50 7.18
C GLU A 40 10.80 -41.29 7.63
N ALA A 41 11.33 -40.06 7.49
CA ALA A 41 10.64 -38.83 7.86
C ALA A 41 9.36 -38.64 7.04
N GLN A 42 9.38 -38.97 5.75
CA GLN A 42 8.20 -38.87 4.88
C GLN A 42 7.11 -39.87 5.26
N VAL A 43 7.51 -41.08 5.68
CA VAL A 43 6.56 -42.11 6.15
C VAL A 43 5.95 -41.69 7.48
N LYS A 44 6.79 -41.26 8.42
CA LYS A 44 6.36 -40.82 9.75
C LYS A 44 5.41 -39.61 9.68
N ILE A 45 5.66 -38.64 8.85
CA ILE A 45 4.78 -37.48 8.70
C ILE A 45 3.40 -37.86 8.15
N ARG A 46 3.31 -38.85 7.23
CA ARG A 46 2.03 -39.38 6.73
C ARG A 46 1.25 -40.07 7.82
N GLU A 47 1.93 -40.92 8.63
CA GLU A 47 1.31 -41.61 9.75
C GLU A 47 0.76 -40.64 10.79
N ILE A 48 1.53 -39.60 11.14
CA ILE A 48 1.16 -38.56 12.10
C ILE A 48 -0.06 -37.77 11.61
N ASN A 49 -0.08 -37.40 10.32
CA ASN A 49 -1.20 -36.66 9.73
C ASN A 49 -2.48 -37.50 9.70
N ALA A 50 -2.38 -38.75 9.27
CA ALA A 50 -3.52 -39.68 9.25
C ALA A 50 -4.09 -39.94 10.66
N ALA A 51 -3.21 -40.04 11.66
CA ALA A 51 -3.61 -40.23 13.05
C ALA A 51 -4.34 -38.97 13.59
N TYR A 52 -3.82 -37.80 13.31
CA TYR A 52 -4.44 -36.53 13.72
C TYR A 52 -5.83 -36.33 13.08
N ASP A 53 -5.96 -36.61 11.78
CA ASP A 53 -7.24 -36.51 11.07
C ASP A 53 -8.27 -37.50 11.59
N ALA A 54 -7.85 -38.73 11.94
CA ALA A 54 -8.72 -39.72 12.54
C ALA A 54 -9.25 -39.29 13.92
N ILE A 55 -8.42 -38.66 14.74
CA ILE A 55 -8.83 -38.13 16.06
C ILE A 55 -9.76 -36.95 15.89
N LYS A 56 -9.40 -35.99 15.00
CA LYS A 56 -10.17 -34.78 14.75
C LYS A 56 -11.58 -35.03 14.21
N ASN A 57 -11.71 -36.05 13.33
CA ASN A 57 -12.97 -36.38 12.68
C ASN A 57 -13.80 -37.40 13.49
N GLY A 58 -13.34 -37.82 14.69
CA GLY A 58 -14.01 -38.79 15.53
C GLY A 58 -14.01 -40.20 14.96
N THR A 59 -13.19 -40.49 13.93
CA THR A 59 -13.09 -41.80 13.27
C THR A 59 -12.01 -42.70 13.88
N ALA A 60 -11.43 -42.29 14.99
CA ALA A 60 -10.39 -43.04 15.70
C ALA A 60 -10.85 -44.44 16.19
N GLN A 61 -12.17 -44.70 16.17
CA GLN A 61 -12.78 -46.02 16.47
C GLN A 61 -13.21 -46.81 15.22
N ALA A 62 -13.19 -46.19 14.02
CA ALA A 62 -13.55 -46.84 12.75
C ALA A 62 -12.30 -46.96 11.87
N ASN A 63 -12.14 -48.13 11.27
CA ASN A 63 -10.97 -48.52 10.46
C ASN A 63 -10.66 -47.48 9.33
N PRO A 64 -9.54 -46.75 9.36
CA PRO A 64 -9.34 -45.61 8.42
C PRO A 64 -8.83 -46.03 7.03
N PHE A 65 -8.72 -47.32 6.70
CA PHE A 65 -8.14 -47.79 5.44
C PHE A 65 -9.10 -48.68 4.63
N ALA A 66 -10.30 -48.19 4.36
CA ALA A 66 -11.11 -48.73 3.26
C ALA A 66 -11.02 -47.75 2.08
N GLY A 67 -10.04 -47.95 1.24
CA GLY A 67 -9.90 -47.57 -0.17
C GLY A 67 -10.62 -46.35 -0.66
N GLN A 68 -9.92 -45.22 -0.66
CA GLN A 68 -10.03 -44.26 -1.76
C GLN A 68 -8.76 -43.36 -1.79
N PRO A 69 -8.22 -43.02 -2.98
CA PRO A 69 -7.13 -42.06 -3.09
C PRO A 69 -7.68 -40.66 -2.80
N TYR A 70 -7.17 -40.02 -1.76
CA TYR A 70 -7.48 -38.63 -1.42
C TYR A 70 -6.88 -37.67 -2.44
N PRO A 71 -7.67 -36.87 -3.21
CA PRO A 71 -7.21 -35.71 -3.91
C PRO A 71 -7.35 -34.50 -2.99
N GLY A 72 -6.44 -34.33 -2.08
CA GLY A 72 -6.41 -33.24 -1.10
C GLY A 72 -4.97 -32.96 -0.74
N GLY A 73 -4.21 -32.55 -1.74
CA GLY A 73 -2.81 -32.23 -1.59
C GLY A 73 -2.59 -31.00 -0.68
N PHE A 74 -1.53 -31.07 0.06
CA PHE A 74 -0.56 -30.03 0.51
C PHE A 74 -1.00 -28.59 0.85
N SER A 75 -2.21 -28.14 0.55
CA SER A 75 -2.65 -26.77 0.84
C SER A 75 -2.90 -26.50 2.34
N ASN A 76 -3.32 -27.54 3.09
CA ASN A 76 -3.57 -27.38 4.53
C ASN A 76 -2.31 -27.35 5.40
N MET A 77 -1.18 -27.84 4.90
CA MET A 77 0.06 -27.87 5.68
C MET A 77 0.72 -26.49 5.77
N GLN A 78 0.61 -25.68 4.73
CA GLN A 78 1.09 -24.30 4.71
C GLN A 78 0.27 -23.39 5.62
N ASP A 79 -1.04 -23.60 5.71
CA ASP A 79 -1.91 -22.83 6.60
C ASP A 79 -1.67 -23.21 8.07
N ILE A 80 -1.48 -24.50 8.37
CA ILE A 80 -1.11 -24.98 9.72
C ILE A 80 0.28 -24.46 10.10
N PHE A 81 1.21 -24.42 9.16
CA PHE A 81 2.56 -23.89 9.39
C PHE A 81 2.57 -22.38 9.58
N ARG A 82 1.76 -21.65 8.82
CA ARG A 82 1.53 -20.21 8.99
C ARG A 82 0.92 -19.87 10.35
N ASP A 83 -0.06 -20.66 10.78
CA ASP A 83 -0.67 -20.50 12.11
C ASP A 83 0.30 -20.85 13.23
N PHE A 84 1.20 -21.83 13.00
CA PHE A 84 2.25 -22.17 13.93
C PHE A 84 3.35 -21.10 14.00
N GLU A 85 3.81 -20.59 12.86
CA GLU A 85 4.80 -19.48 12.80
C GLU A 85 4.23 -18.20 13.43
N ASN A 86 2.93 -17.97 13.28
CA ASN A 86 2.22 -16.89 13.95
C ASN A 86 2.03 -17.09 15.46
N MET A 87 1.99 -18.37 15.93
CA MET A 87 1.75 -18.69 17.33
C MET A 87 3.03 -19.01 18.12
N PHE A 88 4.09 -19.54 17.47
CA PHE A 88 5.32 -19.99 18.13
C PHE A 88 6.63 -19.45 17.53
N GLY A 89 6.60 -18.86 16.38
CA GLY A 89 7.74 -18.21 15.75
C GLY A 89 8.09 -16.91 16.46
N SER A 90 9.02 -16.98 17.37
CA SER A 90 9.54 -15.89 18.20
C SER A 90 8.82 -15.68 19.52
N GLY A 91 9.22 -16.43 20.52
CA GLY A 91 9.23 -16.13 21.96
C GLY A 91 8.11 -15.24 22.54
N GLY A 92 7.13 -15.88 23.19
CA GLY A 92 6.17 -15.21 24.09
C GLY A 92 4.92 -14.72 23.36
N PHE A 93 3.77 -14.95 24.00
CA PHE A 93 2.49 -14.31 23.64
C PHE A 93 2.65 -12.78 23.59
N ARG A 94 3.22 -12.24 22.53
CA ARG A 94 3.05 -10.83 22.18
C ARG A 94 1.64 -10.71 21.65
N GLN A 95 0.72 -10.39 22.52
CA GLN A 95 -0.58 -9.87 22.14
C GLN A 95 -0.31 -8.76 21.10
N ARG A 96 -0.52 -9.04 19.81
CA ARG A 96 -0.28 -8.07 18.72
C ARG A 96 -1.27 -6.95 18.96
N VAL A 97 -0.79 -5.89 19.56
CA VAL A 97 -1.57 -4.65 19.71
C VAL A 97 -1.84 -4.16 18.28
N ARG A 98 -3.13 -4.05 17.91
CA ARG A 98 -3.50 -3.51 16.59
C ARG A 98 -3.00 -2.07 16.50
N ASN A 99 -2.30 -1.78 15.40
CA ASN A 99 -1.86 -0.43 15.13
C ASN A 99 -3.06 0.50 14.90
N VAL A 100 -2.91 1.76 15.30
CA VAL A 100 -3.89 2.81 15.00
C VAL A 100 -3.66 3.28 13.57
N GLN A 101 -4.72 3.31 12.77
CA GLN A 101 -4.69 3.89 11.43
C GLN A 101 -5.52 5.17 11.41
N VAL A 102 -4.93 6.25 10.89
CA VAL A 102 -5.59 7.54 10.74
C VAL A 102 -5.32 8.06 9.34
N GLN A 103 -6.37 8.52 8.66
CA GLN A 103 -6.21 9.21 7.40
C GLN A 103 -5.96 10.70 7.66
N TYR A 104 -4.96 11.26 6.98
CA TYR A 104 -4.61 12.66 7.07
C TYR A 104 -4.61 13.30 5.68
N ASN A 105 -5.39 14.39 5.52
CA ASN A 105 -5.51 15.09 4.25
C ASN A 105 -4.51 16.23 4.18
N LEU A 106 -3.70 16.25 3.12
CA LEU A 106 -2.76 17.31 2.78
C LEU A 106 -3.23 18.09 1.56
N THR A 107 -2.86 19.37 1.48
CA THR A 107 -2.85 20.08 0.20
C THR A 107 -1.57 19.74 -0.58
N LEU A 108 -1.53 20.08 -1.85
CA LEU A 108 -0.38 19.79 -2.70
C LEU A 108 0.85 20.61 -2.26
N GLU A 109 0.63 21.84 -1.79
CA GLU A 109 1.66 22.74 -1.25
C GLU A 109 2.24 22.19 0.06
N GLU A 110 1.37 21.69 0.94
CA GLU A 110 1.80 21.07 2.20
C GLU A 110 2.63 19.82 1.94
N ALA A 111 2.24 19.01 0.94
CA ALA A 111 3.01 17.85 0.51
C ALA A 111 4.35 18.26 -0.14
N PHE A 112 4.40 19.40 -0.81
CA PHE A 112 5.64 19.95 -1.39
C PHE A 112 6.62 20.43 -0.32
N GLN A 113 6.15 21.20 0.67
CA GLN A 113 7.00 21.81 1.69
C GLN A 113 7.32 20.87 2.86
N GLY A 114 6.46 19.88 3.08
CA GLY A 114 6.40 19.16 4.36
C GLY A 114 5.72 19.99 5.43
N LYS A 115 5.27 19.33 6.51
CA LYS A 115 4.47 19.98 7.56
C LYS A 115 4.63 19.29 8.88
N GLU A 116 4.59 20.03 9.97
CA GLU A 116 4.31 19.48 11.30
C GLU A 116 2.79 19.39 11.49
N ALA A 117 2.29 18.18 11.73
CA ALA A 117 0.88 17.90 11.87
C ALA A 117 0.55 17.40 13.28
N GLU A 118 -0.56 17.85 13.83
CA GLU A 118 -1.14 17.31 15.05
C GLU A 118 -2.21 16.29 14.69
N ILE A 119 -1.94 15.01 14.97
CA ILE A 119 -2.84 13.90 14.67
C ILE A 119 -3.60 13.53 15.94
N THR A 120 -4.90 13.68 15.90
CA THR A 120 -5.78 13.35 17.01
C THR A 120 -6.60 12.11 16.68
N PHE A 121 -6.59 11.13 17.60
CA PHE A 121 -7.37 9.90 17.46
C PHE A 121 -7.93 9.43 18.79
N LYS A 122 -8.99 8.60 18.73
CA LYS A 122 -9.58 7.98 19.91
C LYS A 122 -8.88 6.66 20.21
N THR A 123 -8.50 6.47 21.46
CA THR A 123 -8.00 5.18 21.97
C THR A 123 -9.16 4.24 22.29
N PRO A 124 -8.94 2.91 22.39
CA PRO A 124 -9.99 1.95 22.77
C PRO A 124 -10.66 2.26 24.13
N ASP A 125 -9.93 2.92 25.02
CA ASP A 125 -10.43 3.33 26.35
C ASP A 125 -11.36 4.55 26.28
N GLY A 126 -11.66 5.06 25.06
CA GLY A 126 -12.48 6.24 24.83
C GLY A 126 -11.75 7.59 25.02
N ASN A 127 -10.48 7.56 25.42
CA ASN A 127 -9.65 8.76 25.56
C ASN A 127 -9.23 9.31 24.20
N VAL A 128 -8.97 10.62 24.15
CA VAL A 128 -8.45 11.30 22.96
C VAL A 128 -6.95 11.51 23.14
N LYS A 129 -6.16 11.05 22.17
CA LYS A 129 -4.71 11.26 22.14
C LYS A 129 -4.33 12.13 20.96
N THR A 130 -3.51 13.14 21.18
CA THR A 130 -2.94 14.00 20.12
C THR A 130 -1.44 13.77 20.06
N VAL A 131 -0.94 13.54 18.86
CA VAL A 131 0.49 13.29 18.57
C VAL A 131 0.98 14.28 17.54
N LYS A 132 2.10 14.94 17.81
CA LYS A 132 2.80 15.80 16.84
C LYS A 132 3.69 14.95 15.97
N VAL A 133 3.49 15.04 14.66
CA VAL A 133 4.23 14.25 13.67
C VAL A 133 4.79 15.18 12.60
N LYS A 134 6.06 15.01 12.28
CA LYS A 134 6.70 15.72 11.16
C LYS A 134 6.47 14.94 9.87
N LEU A 135 5.70 15.51 8.96
CA LEU A 135 5.46 14.98 7.63
C LEU A 135 6.57 15.48 6.71
N PRO A 136 7.39 14.61 6.11
CA PRO A 136 8.46 15.02 5.22
C PRO A 136 7.91 15.61 3.90
N PRO A 137 8.69 16.43 3.19
CA PRO A 137 8.32 16.88 1.85
C PRO A 137 8.33 15.71 0.86
N GLY A 138 7.48 15.81 -0.17
CA GLY A 138 7.43 14.87 -1.27
C GLY A 138 6.44 13.72 -1.11
N LEU A 139 5.70 13.64 -0.01
CA LEU A 139 4.66 12.61 0.19
C LEU A 139 3.68 12.57 -0.97
N ASP A 140 3.27 11.35 -1.34
CA ASP A 140 2.28 11.12 -2.40
C ASP A 140 0.93 10.65 -1.84
N ASP A 141 -0.09 10.71 -2.68
CA ASP A 141 -1.41 10.18 -2.34
C ASP A 141 -1.32 8.66 -2.14
N GLY A 142 -1.88 8.17 -1.03
CA GLY A 142 -1.79 6.78 -0.62
C GLY A 142 -0.54 6.38 0.16
N ASP A 143 0.42 7.28 0.37
CA ASP A 143 1.58 7.00 1.22
C ASP A 143 1.17 6.71 2.65
N SER A 144 1.94 5.87 3.32
CA SER A 144 1.74 5.54 4.73
C SER A 144 2.99 5.84 5.56
N LEU A 145 2.80 6.60 6.64
CA LEU A 145 3.84 6.92 7.61
C LEU A 145 3.62 6.14 8.89
N ARG A 146 4.62 5.37 9.31
CA ARG A 146 4.60 4.62 10.57
C ARG A 146 5.33 5.40 11.65
N CYS A 147 4.60 5.76 12.70
CA CYS A 147 5.14 6.37 13.90
C CYS A 147 5.19 5.32 15.01
N ALA A 148 6.37 4.73 15.22
CA ALA A 148 6.57 3.64 16.17
C ALA A 148 6.26 4.09 17.61
N GLY A 149 5.47 3.28 18.34
CA GLY A 149 5.11 3.52 19.73
C GLY A 149 4.26 4.76 19.99
N GLN A 150 3.68 5.38 18.96
CA GLN A 150 2.86 6.58 19.09
C GLN A 150 1.34 6.27 19.15
N GLY A 151 0.93 5.01 19.05
CA GLY A 151 -0.46 4.59 19.14
C GLY A 151 -0.97 4.60 20.60
N PHE A 152 -1.63 3.52 21.03
CA PHE A 152 -2.17 3.37 22.39
C PHE A 152 -1.53 2.19 23.11
N SER A 153 -1.61 2.19 24.45
CA SER A 153 -1.21 1.09 25.32
C SER A 153 -2.44 0.35 25.83
N LEU A 154 -2.41 -0.98 25.83
CA LEU A 154 -3.48 -1.82 26.40
C LEU A 154 -3.32 -2.07 27.91
N GLY A 155 -2.35 -1.47 28.55
CA GLY A 155 -2.10 -1.60 30.01
C GLY A 155 -0.63 -1.48 30.40
N THR A 156 -0.37 -1.45 31.71
CA THR A 156 0.99 -1.42 32.28
C THR A 156 1.76 -2.68 31.91
N GLY A 157 2.93 -2.52 31.27
CA GLY A 157 3.80 -3.64 30.88
C GLY A 157 3.56 -4.19 29.47
N LEU A 158 2.55 -3.73 28.75
CA LEU A 158 2.32 -4.09 27.36
C LEU A 158 2.97 -3.09 26.38
N PRO A 159 3.44 -3.54 25.21
CA PRO A 159 4.02 -2.63 24.22
C PRO A 159 2.96 -1.65 23.70
N VAL A 160 3.39 -0.40 23.49
CA VAL A 160 2.55 0.62 22.85
C VAL A 160 2.41 0.30 21.36
N SER A 161 1.20 0.43 20.82
CA SER A 161 0.96 0.24 19.39
C SER A 161 1.60 1.36 18.55
N ASP A 162 1.73 1.12 17.27
CA ASP A 162 2.18 2.13 16.32
C ASP A 162 1.00 2.94 15.81
N LEU A 163 1.27 4.18 15.45
CA LEU A 163 0.36 5.02 14.69
C LEU A 163 0.76 4.95 13.22
N ILE A 164 -0.18 4.56 12.37
CA ILE A 164 -0.02 4.54 10.91
C ILE A 164 -0.88 5.67 10.34
N ILE A 165 -0.23 6.61 9.67
CA ILE A 165 -0.89 7.76 9.05
C ILE A 165 -0.97 7.48 7.55
N LEU A 166 -2.18 7.38 7.04
CA LEU A 166 -2.44 7.25 5.60
C LEU A 166 -2.62 8.65 5.02
N ILE A 167 -1.77 9.00 4.08
CA ILE A 167 -1.78 10.32 3.44
C ILE A 167 -2.80 10.31 2.30
N SER A 168 -3.61 11.37 2.24
CA SER A 168 -4.48 11.65 1.11
C SER A 168 -4.24 13.08 0.65
N ILE A 169 -3.94 13.27 -0.64
CA ILE A 169 -3.68 14.58 -1.21
C ILE A 169 -4.95 15.11 -1.87
N ARG A 170 -5.38 16.29 -1.44
CA ARG A 170 -6.54 16.95 -2.05
C ARG A 170 -6.23 17.34 -3.50
N ARG A 171 -7.24 17.25 -4.37
CA ARG A 171 -7.11 17.74 -5.74
C ARG A 171 -6.78 19.23 -5.73
N HIS A 172 -5.74 19.59 -6.48
CA HIS A 172 -5.35 20.98 -6.66
C HIS A 172 -6.07 21.59 -7.88
N GLN A 173 -6.42 22.87 -7.84
CA GLN A 173 -7.16 23.55 -8.92
C GLN A 173 -6.32 23.74 -10.18
N GLN A 174 -5.05 24.05 -10.02
CA GLN A 174 -4.14 24.41 -11.10
C GLN A 174 -3.20 23.27 -11.50
N PHE A 175 -2.79 22.41 -10.55
CA PHE A 175 -1.76 21.40 -10.79
C PHE A 175 -2.31 19.98 -10.69
N ILE A 176 -1.83 19.12 -11.60
CA ILE A 176 -1.99 17.68 -11.53
C ILE A 176 -0.61 17.09 -11.28
N ARG A 177 -0.44 16.33 -10.20
CA ARG A 177 0.82 15.67 -9.90
C ARG A 177 0.96 14.37 -10.68
N ARG A 178 2.14 14.13 -11.23
CA ARG A 178 2.56 12.86 -11.82
C ARG A 178 3.98 12.50 -11.35
N GLY A 179 4.04 11.73 -10.27
CA GLY A 179 5.30 11.42 -9.60
C GLY A 179 6.04 12.68 -9.14
N PRO A 180 7.28 12.93 -9.59
CA PRO A 180 8.01 14.15 -9.27
C PRO A 180 7.53 15.38 -10.05
N ASN A 181 6.84 15.19 -11.18
CA ASN A 181 6.45 16.26 -12.06
C ASN A 181 5.07 16.82 -11.74
N LEU A 182 4.88 18.09 -12.02
CA LEU A 182 3.60 18.78 -11.98
C LEU A 182 3.16 19.10 -13.41
N ILE A 183 1.86 19.01 -13.66
CA ILE A 183 1.25 19.39 -14.92
C ILE A 183 0.29 20.53 -14.63
N THR A 184 0.40 21.60 -15.40
CA THR A 184 -0.54 22.70 -15.41
C THR A 184 -1.02 22.95 -16.84
N MET A 185 -2.15 23.63 -16.98
CA MET A 185 -2.73 24.00 -18.27
C MET A 185 -2.74 25.50 -18.42
N VAL A 186 -2.28 25.98 -19.57
CA VAL A 186 -2.36 27.38 -19.97
C VAL A 186 -3.26 27.47 -21.19
N GLU A 187 -4.30 28.30 -21.09
CA GLU A 187 -5.22 28.56 -22.20
C GLU A 187 -4.76 29.85 -22.92
N ILE A 188 -4.61 29.73 -24.24
CA ILE A 188 -4.25 30.81 -25.12
C ILE A 188 -5.23 30.87 -26.31
N ASP A 189 -5.35 32.00 -26.98
CA ASP A 189 -6.13 32.05 -28.20
C ASP A 189 -5.33 31.58 -29.43
N VAL A 190 -6.02 31.41 -30.54
CA VAL A 190 -5.39 30.91 -31.78
C VAL A 190 -4.37 31.92 -32.33
N PHE A 191 -4.56 33.21 -32.15
CA PHE A 191 -3.62 34.23 -32.65
C PHE A 191 -2.36 34.27 -31.82
N GLU A 192 -2.50 34.15 -30.50
CA GLU A 192 -1.38 34.02 -29.57
C GLU A 192 -0.57 32.74 -29.87
N ALA A 193 -1.26 31.62 -30.20
CA ALA A 193 -0.60 30.39 -30.59
C ALA A 193 0.18 30.54 -31.93
N MET A 194 -0.34 31.31 -32.86
CA MET A 194 0.33 31.56 -34.15
C MET A 194 1.50 32.56 -34.02
N ALA A 195 1.31 33.62 -33.27
CA ALA A 195 2.31 34.70 -33.14
C ALA A 195 3.40 34.39 -32.08
N GLY A 196 3.08 33.55 -31.15
CA GLY A 196 3.85 33.37 -29.91
C GLY A 196 3.54 34.44 -28.89
N MET A 197 3.78 34.13 -27.63
CA MET A 197 3.58 35.08 -26.52
C MET A 197 4.47 34.77 -25.34
N GLU A 198 4.61 35.75 -24.46
CA GLU A 198 5.17 35.53 -23.11
C GLU A 198 4.05 35.59 -22.08
N THR A 199 4.05 34.65 -21.18
CA THR A 199 3.09 34.60 -20.08
C THR A 199 3.79 34.27 -18.78
N SER A 200 3.11 34.52 -17.66
CA SER A 200 3.64 34.17 -16.35
C SER A 200 2.69 33.22 -15.61
N ILE A 201 3.23 32.23 -14.95
CA ILE A 201 2.50 31.25 -14.13
C ILE A 201 3.08 31.24 -12.73
N GLN A 202 2.25 31.00 -11.73
CA GLN A 202 2.72 30.73 -10.37
C GLN A 202 3.09 29.26 -10.24
N SER A 203 4.25 28.97 -9.70
CA SER A 203 4.72 27.65 -9.34
C SER A 203 4.09 27.20 -8.01
N ILE A 204 4.26 25.92 -7.65
CA ILE A 204 3.75 25.34 -6.40
C ILE A 204 4.32 26.00 -5.13
N ASP A 205 5.50 26.58 -5.21
CA ASP A 205 6.16 27.33 -4.13
C ASP A 205 5.81 28.85 -4.14
N GLY A 206 4.88 29.27 -5.00
CA GLY A 206 4.44 30.66 -5.11
C GLY A 206 5.37 31.56 -5.94
N GLN A 207 6.44 31.03 -6.51
CA GLN A 207 7.33 31.81 -7.40
C GLN A 207 6.65 32.05 -8.75
N THR A 208 6.83 33.24 -9.31
CA THR A 208 6.37 33.56 -10.67
C THR A 208 7.40 33.09 -11.69
N ILE A 209 6.95 32.31 -12.66
CA ILE A 209 7.76 31.78 -13.75
C ILE A 209 7.32 32.43 -15.04
N ASN A 210 8.25 33.08 -15.75
CA ASN A 210 7.98 33.60 -17.09
C ASN A 210 8.18 32.44 -18.09
N VAL A 211 7.16 32.22 -18.91
CA VAL A 211 7.10 31.16 -19.91
C VAL A 211 6.95 31.80 -21.29
N SER A 212 7.90 31.51 -22.16
CA SER A 212 7.81 31.92 -23.57
C SER A 212 7.15 30.79 -24.38
N ILE A 213 6.04 31.13 -25.02
CA ILE A 213 5.32 30.26 -25.93
C ILE A 213 5.76 30.58 -27.35
N PRO A 214 6.44 29.65 -28.04
CA PRO A 214 6.98 29.94 -29.36
C PRO A 214 5.86 30.08 -30.41
N PRO A 215 6.08 30.90 -31.48
CA PRO A 215 5.12 30.98 -32.55
C PRO A 215 4.89 29.63 -33.24
N GLY A 216 3.65 29.40 -33.68
CA GLY A 216 3.25 28.12 -34.31
C GLY A 216 3.00 27.00 -33.30
N THR A 217 2.84 27.30 -32.01
CA THR A 217 2.52 26.32 -30.97
C THR A 217 1.21 25.61 -31.28
N GLN A 218 1.25 24.27 -31.29
CA GLN A 218 0.09 23.45 -31.59
C GLN A 218 -0.77 23.18 -30.35
N PRO A 219 -2.08 22.94 -30.51
CA PRO A 219 -2.94 22.50 -29.41
C PRO A 219 -2.39 21.23 -28.74
N ASN A 220 -2.46 21.18 -27.40
CA ASN A 220 -1.92 20.10 -26.57
C ASN A 220 -0.39 19.96 -26.59
N SER A 221 0.35 20.93 -27.15
CA SER A 221 1.80 21.00 -26.98
C SER A 221 2.14 21.08 -25.48
N VAL A 222 3.27 20.48 -25.09
CA VAL A 222 3.74 20.50 -23.71
C VAL A 222 5.09 21.22 -23.66
N LEU A 223 5.14 22.31 -22.90
CA LEU A 223 6.38 23.01 -22.58
C LEU A 223 6.88 22.51 -21.24
N GLN A 224 8.19 22.26 -21.11
CA GLN A 224 8.83 21.78 -19.90
C GLN A 224 9.68 22.87 -19.26
N THR A 225 9.39 23.15 -17.98
CA THR A 225 10.21 24.05 -17.17
C THR A 225 10.89 23.23 -16.07
N LYS A 226 12.21 23.10 -16.14
CA LYS A 226 12.99 22.25 -15.25
C LYS A 226 13.03 22.78 -13.83
N GLY A 227 12.92 21.87 -12.85
CA GLY A 227 13.10 22.19 -11.45
C GLY A 227 11.91 22.92 -10.79
N TYR A 228 10.70 22.86 -11.36
CA TYR A 228 9.49 23.47 -10.80
C TYR A 228 8.40 22.44 -10.47
N GLY A 229 8.76 21.18 -10.39
CA GLY A 229 7.89 20.10 -9.92
C GLY A 229 7.95 19.89 -8.41
N MET A 230 7.54 18.70 -7.96
CA MET A 230 7.57 18.29 -6.55
C MET A 230 9.01 18.05 -6.08
N ASN A 231 9.25 18.30 -4.79
CA ASN A 231 10.52 17.97 -4.16
C ASN A 231 10.41 16.58 -3.51
N ILE A 232 11.12 15.60 -4.07
CA ILE A 232 11.17 14.24 -3.53
C ILE A 232 12.62 13.94 -3.13
N ASN A 233 12.86 13.73 -1.84
CA ASN A 233 14.19 13.43 -1.28
C ASN A 233 15.29 14.44 -1.69
N GLY A 234 14.95 15.71 -1.79
CA GLY A 234 15.88 16.77 -2.17
C GLY A 234 16.07 16.95 -3.68
N VAL A 235 15.46 16.09 -4.51
CA VAL A 235 15.46 16.23 -5.97
C VAL A 235 14.14 16.83 -6.42
N ARG A 236 14.20 17.94 -7.14
CA ARG A 236 13.01 18.61 -7.65
C ARG A 236 12.71 18.15 -9.07
N GLY A 237 11.44 17.75 -9.30
CA GLY A 237 10.93 17.41 -10.62
C GLY A 237 10.67 18.65 -11.48
N ASP A 238 10.01 18.45 -12.60
CA ASP A 238 9.75 19.48 -13.61
C ASP A 238 8.27 19.89 -13.64
N LEU A 239 8.02 21.10 -14.13
CA LEU A 239 6.69 21.59 -14.45
C LEU A 239 6.44 21.41 -15.95
N MET A 240 5.40 20.65 -16.25
CA MET A 240 4.90 20.41 -17.61
C MET A 240 3.71 21.34 -17.85
N ILE A 241 3.81 22.21 -18.83
CA ILE A 241 2.79 23.20 -19.16
C ILE A 241 2.11 22.74 -20.45
N GLN A 242 0.89 22.28 -20.32
CA GLN A 242 0.08 21.86 -21.45
C GLN A 242 -0.65 23.08 -22.04
N ILE A 243 -0.45 23.33 -23.32
CA ILE A 243 -1.07 24.45 -24.02
C ILE A 243 -2.44 24.02 -24.56
N LYS A 244 -3.47 24.74 -24.13
CA LYS A 244 -4.83 24.62 -24.68
C LYS A 244 -5.11 25.82 -25.55
N VAL A 245 -5.36 25.59 -26.83
CA VAL A 245 -5.67 26.65 -27.78
C VAL A 245 -7.18 26.76 -27.91
N ASN A 246 -7.69 27.97 -27.66
CA ASN A 246 -9.09 28.28 -27.83
C ASN A 246 -9.28 29.10 -29.14
N VAL A 247 -10.29 28.71 -29.89
CA VAL A 247 -10.69 29.44 -31.09
C VAL A 247 -11.89 30.31 -30.71
N PRO A 248 -11.74 31.63 -30.68
CA PRO A 248 -12.86 32.55 -30.37
C PRO A 248 -13.92 32.49 -31.47
N THR A 249 -15.11 32.87 -31.13
CA THR A 249 -16.20 33.06 -32.11
C THR A 249 -16.03 34.41 -32.80
N PHE A 250 -16.21 34.42 -34.13
CA PHE A 250 -16.03 35.61 -34.97
C PHE A 250 -17.37 36.01 -35.61
N ASP A 251 -17.54 37.34 -35.81
CA ASP A 251 -18.62 37.86 -36.62
C ASP A 251 -18.33 37.68 -38.14
N GLN A 252 -19.34 37.94 -38.98
CA GLN A 252 -19.24 37.73 -40.40
C GLN A 252 -18.11 38.54 -41.06
N THR A 253 -17.94 39.81 -40.61
CA THR A 253 -16.89 40.70 -41.13
C THR A 253 -15.49 40.20 -40.77
N GLN A 254 -15.32 39.72 -39.56
CA GLN A 254 -14.06 39.12 -39.09
C GLN A 254 -13.74 37.83 -39.85
N ILE A 255 -14.74 37.00 -40.12
CA ILE A 255 -14.57 35.77 -40.89
C ILE A 255 -14.09 36.08 -42.34
N GLU A 256 -14.65 37.11 -42.94
CA GLU A 256 -14.22 37.55 -44.29
C GLU A 256 -12.74 37.96 -44.29
N LYS A 257 -12.32 38.77 -43.36
CA LYS A 257 -10.92 39.19 -43.20
C LYS A 257 -9.98 38.00 -42.99
N ILE A 258 -10.38 37.04 -42.16
CA ILE A 258 -9.59 35.82 -41.93
C ILE A 258 -9.45 35.01 -43.21
N LYS A 259 -10.52 34.89 -44.04
CA LYS A 259 -10.46 34.24 -45.34
C LYS A 259 -9.53 34.93 -46.31
N GLU A 260 -9.59 36.26 -46.36
CA GLU A 260 -8.67 37.06 -47.17
C GLU A 260 -7.21 36.83 -46.79
N PHE A 261 -6.91 36.91 -45.49
CA PHE A 261 -5.58 36.65 -44.95
C PHE A 261 -5.09 35.22 -45.32
N LYS A 262 -5.95 34.21 -45.18
CA LYS A 262 -5.62 32.82 -45.53
C LYS A 262 -5.23 32.64 -46.99
N ASN A 263 -5.85 33.41 -47.91
CA ASN A 263 -5.56 33.37 -49.35
C ASN A 263 -4.25 34.08 -49.73
N GLN A 264 -3.62 34.79 -48.80
CA GLN A 264 -2.33 35.46 -48.98
C GLN A 264 -1.14 34.63 -48.49
N LEU A 265 -1.40 33.54 -47.75
CA LEU A 265 -0.43 32.55 -47.30
C LEU A 265 -0.21 31.48 -48.36
#